data_5396635b3d04c627aeb979760c8d41f7
#
_entry.id   5396635b3d04c627aeb979760c8d41f7
#
_cell.length_a   1.000
_cell.length_b   1.000
_cell.length_c   1.000
_cell.angle_alpha   90.00
_cell.angle_beta   90.00
_cell.angle_gamma   90.00
#
_symmetry.space_group_name_H-M   'P 1'
#
loop_
_entity.id
_entity.type
_entity.pdbx_description
1 polymer ?
#
loop_
_entity_poly.entity_id
_entity_poly.type
_entity_poly.pdbx_seq_one_letter_code
_entity_poly.pdbx_strand_id
1 'polypeptide(L)'
;LLGLLVWACSSNNIDIENMRCEYQISPIGIDSPAPRFTWNYTTNNEDATEFSQDSYQLYIATREQDLRNSSDNSWQSDTIYSDTPHATYQGSEKLKSRTRYYWQVIAWDKTKEHKIISPISSFETAQLNQSDWTGGWITDNHDKDYTPAPMLRKSFIAQDDIQQARLYVSAAAYYKM
;
A
#
# COMPACT_ATOMS: atom_id res chain seq x y z
N LEU A 1 38.38 -17.51 40.87
CA LEU A 1 37.61 -17.69 39.65
C LEU A 1 36.41 -16.74 39.72
N LEU A 2 36.47 -15.60 39.00
CA LEU A 2 35.35 -14.68 38.84
C LEU A 2 34.59 -15.13 37.59
N GLY A 3 33.38 -15.67 37.79
CA GLY A 3 32.47 -15.97 36.67
C GLY A 3 31.82 -14.68 36.13
N LEU A 4 32.15 -14.30 34.91
CA LEU A 4 31.39 -13.29 34.18
C LEU A 4 30.02 -13.89 33.81
N LEU A 5 28.95 -13.43 34.46
CA LEU A 5 27.59 -13.63 34.02
C LEU A 5 27.36 -12.69 32.82
N VAL A 6 27.45 -13.23 31.62
CA VAL A 6 26.97 -12.55 30.40
C VAL A 6 25.46 -12.66 30.42
N TRP A 7 24.77 -11.58 30.76
CA TRP A 7 23.34 -11.48 30.50
C TRP A 7 23.16 -11.34 28.98
N ALA A 8 22.71 -12.42 28.35
CA ALA A 8 22.16 -12.36 27.01
C ALA A 8 20.86 -11.56 27.10
N CYS A 9 20.88 -10.32 26.67
CA CYS A 9 19.68 -9.54 26.46
C CYS A 9 18.97 -10.18 25.24
N SER A 10 17.98 -11.02 25.51
CA SER A 10 17.08 -11.52 24.48
C SER A 10 16.25 -10.34 24.02
N SER A 11 16.59 -9.73 22.89
CA SER A 11 15.72 -8.75 22.26
C SER A 11 14.49 -9.48 21.77
N ASN A 12 13.33 -9.20 22.38
CA ASN A 12 12.04 -9.61 21.83
C ASN A 12 11.88 -8.92 20.47
N ASN A 13 12.25 -9.61 19.41
CA ASN A 13 12.02 -9.11 18.06
C ASN A 13 10.54 -9.27 17.72
N ILE A 14 9.82 -8.17 17.83
CA ILE A 14 8.46 -8.05 17.34
C ILE A 14 8.54 -7.28 16.03
N ASP A 15 7.99 -7.86 14.99
CA ASP A 15 8.00 -7.30 13.64
C ASP A 15 6.57 -7.00 13.15
N ILE A 16 6.47 -6.07 12.21
CA ILE A 16 5.23 -5.80 11.49
C ILE A 16 5.26 -6.56 10.17
N GLU A 17 4.20 -7.32 9.90
CA GLU A 17 4.05 -8.11 8.67
C GLU A 17 2.64 -7.99 8.07
N ASN A 18 2.36 -8.74 7.00
CA ASN A 18 1.06 -8.76 6.32
C ASN A 18 0.52 -7.36 5.97
N MET A 19 1.41 -6.49 5.59
CA MET A 19 1.08 -5.11 5.22
C MET A 19 0.21 -5.07 3.97
N ARG A 20 -1.01 -4.56 4.10
CA ARG A 20 -1.99 -4.52 3.02
C ARG A 20 -2.53 -3.12 2.82
N CYS A 21 -2.73 -2.77 1.56
CA CYS A 21 -3.49 -1.61 1.13
C CYS A 21 -4.75 -2.10 0.44
N GLU A 22 -5.93 -1.61 0.85
CA GLU A 22 -7.24 -2.10 0.38
C GLU A 22 -7.33 -3.64 0.40
N TYR A 23 -6.84 -4.24 1.51
CA TYR A 23 -6.81 -5.69 1.77
C TYR A 23 -5.91 -6.52 0.84
N GLN A 24 -5.10 -5.88 0.01
CA GLN A 24 -4.19 -6.55 -0.95
C GLN A 24 -2.72 -6.22 -0.64
N ILE A 25 -1.83 -7.14 -0.98
CA ILE A 25 -0.38 -6.94 -0.84
C ILE A 25 0.13 -6.23 -2.09
N SER A 26 0.75 -5.06 -1.90
CA SER A 26 1.33 -4.24 -2.96
C SER A 26 0.41 -4.09 -4.19
N PRO A 27 -0.85 -3.69 -4.01
CA PRO A 27 -1.82 -3.65 -5.10
C PRO A 27 -1.46 -2.61 -6.16
N ILE A 28 -1.93 -2.88 -7.37
CA ILE A 28 -1.95 -1.91 -8.46
C ILE A 28 -3.40 -1.60 -8.82
N GLY A 29 -3.68 -0.35 -9.15
CA GLY A 29 -5.02 0.04 -9.58
C GLY A 29 -5.99 0.36 -8.43
N ILE A 30 -5.50 0.90 -7.32
CA ILE A 30 -6.36 1.37 -6.23
C ILE A 30 -7.10 2.62 -6.70
N ASP A 31 -8.42 2.60 -6.62
CA ASP A 31 -9.33 3.70 -7.03
C ASP A 31 -9.88 4.50 -5.84
N SER A 32 -9.57 4.08 -4.61
CA SER A 32 -9.94 4.83 -3.41
C SER A 32 -9.09 6.09 -3.27
N PRO A 33 -9.69 7.29 -3.10
CA PRO A 33 -8.95 8.50 -2.81
C PRO A 33 -8.40 8.55 -1.37
N ALA A 34 -8.90 7.69 -0.49
CA ALA A 34 -8.48 7.53 0.89
C ALA A 34 -8.29 6.04 1.21
N PRO A 35 -7.22 5.41 0.69
CA PRO A 35 -7.01 3.98 0.86
C PRO A 35 -6.80 3.60 2.33
N ARG A 36 -7.22 2.39 2.65
CA ARG A 36 -7.09 1.76 3.97
C ARG A 36 -5.84 0.90 4.01
N PHE A 37 -5.16 0.93 5.14
CA PHE A 37 -3.94 0.17 5.40
C PHE A 37 -4.16 -0.72 6.60
N THR A 38 -3.68 -1.95 6.53
CA THR A 38 -3.71 -2.91 7.63
C THR A 38 -2.38 -3.63 7.74
N TRP A 39 -2.05 -4.08 8.95
CA TRP A 39 -0.84 -4.84 9.23
C TRP A 39 -1.08 -5.78 10.39
N ASN A 40 -0.16 -6.70 10.62
CA ASN A 40 -0.16 -7.59 11.78
C ASN A 40 1.18 -7.50 12.51
N TYR A 41 1.18 -7.95 13.76
CA TYR A 41 2.41 -8.13 14.52
C TYR A 41 2.75 -9.60 14.58
N THR A 42 4.03 -9.91 14.50
CA THR A 42 4.58 -11.26 14.67
C THR A 42 5.76 -11.22 15.61
N THR A 43 6.01 -12.33 16.30
CA THR A 43 7.18 -12.49 17.14
C THR A 43 7.82 -13.82 16.84
N ASN A 44 9.15 -13.85 16.81
CA ASN A 44 9.94 -15.06 16.65
C ASN A 44 10.30 -15.73 18.00
N ASN A 45 9.80 -15.18 19.09
CA ASN A 45 10.07 -15.70 20.43
C ASN A 45 8.75 -16.13 21.09
N GLU A 46 8.61 -17.42 21.38
CA GLU A 46 7.43 -18.00 22.04
C GLU A 46 7.22 -17.44 23.47
N ASP A 47 8.29 -16.96 24.10
CA ASP A 47 8.25 -16.34 25.44
C ASP A 47 8.07 -14.82 25.39
N ALA A 48 7.95 -14.22 24.20
CA ALA A 48 7.77 -12.78 24.07
C ALA A 48 6.43 -12.35 24.61
N THR A 49 6.42 -11.31 25.42
CA THR A 49 5.21 -10.61 25.82
C THR A 49 4.53 -10.10 24.56
N GLU A 50 3.25 -10.38 24.41
CA GLU A 50 2.45 -9.94 23.28
C GLU A 50 2.52 -8.41 23.16
N PHE A 51 2.97 -7.91 22.00
CA PHE A 51 3.01 -6.47 21.75
C PHE A 51 1.59 -5.95 21.63
N SER A 52 1.26 -4.99 22.46
CA SER A 52 -0.02 -4.29 22.40
C SER A 52 0.20 -2.87 21.87
N GLN A 53 -0.21 -2.63 20.64
CA GLN A 53 -0.20 -1.29 20.04
C GLN A 53 -1.00 -0.32 20.92
N ASP A 54 -0.43 0.84 21.17
CA ASP A 54 -1.10 1.99 21.80
C ASP A 54 -1.31 3.11 20.80
N SER A 55 -0.32 3.31 19.94
CA SER A 55 -0.35 4.37 18.95
C SER A 55 0.48 4.03 17.74
N TYR A 56 0.21 4.73 16.64
CA TYR A 56 0.97 4.60 15.41
C TYR A 56 1.06 5.92 14.64
N GLN A 57 1.98 5.95 13.68
CA GLN A 57 2.04 6.95 12.61
C GLN A 57 2.15 6.23 11.26
N LEU A 58 1.43 6.73 10.26
CA LEU A 58 1.48 6.28 8.88
C LEU A 58 2.30 7.27 8.04
N TYR A 59 3.23 6.76 7.26
CA TYR A 59 4.06 7.53 6.34
C TYR A 59 3.79 7.09 4.91
N ILE A 60 3.66 8.05 4.00
CA ILE A 60 3.44 7.79 2.56
C ILE A 60 4.30 8.74 1.74
N ALA A 61 4.99 8.20 0.72
CA ALA A 61 5.82 8.96 -0.20
C ALA A 61 5.73 8.41 -1.63
N THR A 62 6.11 9.20 -2.61
CA THR A 62 6.20 8.75 -4.01
C THR A 62 7.53 8.10 -4.36
N ARG A 63 8.52 8.19 -3.46
CA ARG A 63 9.82 7.53 -3.60
C ARG A 63 10.17 6.82 -2.32
N GLU A 64 10.63 5.58 -2.43
CA GLU A 64 11.00 4.75 -1.28
C GLU A 64 12.09 5.40 -0.40
N GLN A 65 13.05 6.05 -1.02
CA GLN A 65 14.14 6.74 -0.32
C GLN A 65 13.66 7.86 0.61
N ASP A 66 12.53 8.49 0.30
CA ASP A 66 12.00 9.57 1.13
C ASP A 66 11.48 9.04 2.48
N LEU A 67 10.99 7.81 2.52
CA LEU A 67 10.65 7.11 3.77
C LEU A 67 11.90 6.69 4.54
N ARG A 68 12.90 6.15 3.85
CA ARG A 68 14.16 5.71 4.50
C ARG A 68 14.92 6.86 5.17
N ASN A 69 14.87 8.03 4.57
CA ASN A 69 15.63 9.21 5.03
C ASN A 69 14.78 10.17 5.87
N SER A 70 13.53 9.84 6.19
CA SER A 70 12.59 10.71 6.89
C SER A 70 12.55 12.14 6.28
N SER A 71 12.44 12.18 4.96
CA SER A 71 12.53 13.43 4.21
C SER A 71 11.21 14.20 4.26
N ASP A 72 11.28 15.52 4.13
CA ASP A 72 10.10 16.41 4.04
C ASP A 72 9.20 16.13 2.82
N ASN A 73 9.65 15.26 1.90
CA ASN A 73 8.87 14.84 0.73
C ASN A 73 7.91 13.67 1.01
N SER A 74 7.77 13.27 2.27
CA SER A 74 6.80 12.27 2.69
C SER A 74 5.64 12.93 3.43
N TRP A 75 4.43 12.44 3.17
CA TRP A 75 3.31 12.74 4.06
C TRP A 75 3.38 11.83 5.27
N GLN A 76 3.09 12.38 6.43
CA GLN A 76 2.92 11.61 7.67
C GLN A 76 1.62 11.99 8.37
N SER A 77 1.00 11.02 9.00
CA SER A 77 -0.12 11.28 9.90
C SER A 77 0.38 11.91 11.20
N ASP A 78 -0.52 12.55 11.93
CA ASP A 78 -0.32 12.76 13.37
C ASP A 78 -0.16 11.40 14.08
N THR A 79 0.28 11.42 15.33
CA THR A 79 0.26 10.23 16.17
C THR A 79 -1.19 9.86 16.48
N ILE A 80 -1.62 8.70 15.99
CA ILE A 80 -2.98 8.19 16.17
C ILE A 80 -2.95 7.18 17.31
N TYR A 81 -3.73 7.45 18.35
CA TYR A 81 -3.89 6.55 19.49
C TYR A 81 -4.97 5.53 19.18
N SER A 82 -4.55 4.29 18.95
CA SER A 82 -5.42 3.16 18.64
C SER A 82 -4.66 1.86 18.86
N ASP A 83 -5.34 0.89 19.41
CA ASP A 83 -4.86 -0.50 19.56
C ASP A 83 -5.11 -1.36 18.31
N THR A 84 -5.86 -0.82 17.35
CA THR A 84 -6.20 -1.52 16.11
C THR A 84 -5.13 -1.27 15.06
N PRO A 85 -4.54 -2.31 14.44
CA PRO A 85 -3.53 -2.19 13.39
C PRO A 85 -4.17 -1.84 12.03
N HIS A 86 -4.78 -0.69 11.97
CA HIS A 86 -5.51 -0.16 10.82
C HIS A 86 -5.35 1.34 10.72
N ALA A 87 -5.16 1.83 9.49
CA ALA A 87 -5.10 3.26 9.17
C ALA A 87 -5.88 3.56 7.90
N THR A 88 -6.31 4.80 7.76
CA THR A 88 -6.86 5.34 6.50
C THR A 88 -6.08 6.59 6.14
N TYR A 89 -5.79 6.78 4.85
CA TYR A 89 -5.16 8.01 4.39
C TYR A 89 -6.03 9.22 4.70
N GLN A 90 -5.46 10.21 5.38
CA GLN A 90 -6.14 11.44 5.79
C GLN A 90 -5.36 12.70 5.38
N GLY A 91 -4.48 12.57 4.39
CA GLY A 91 -3.71 13.71 3.89
C GLY A 91 -4.62 14.78 3.28
N SER A 92 -4.28 16.04 3.52
CA SER A 92 -4.95 17.19 2.90
C SER A 92 -4.75 17.22 1.38
N GLU A 93 -3.62 16.71 0.91
CA GLU A 93 -3.35 16.56 -0.52
C GLU A 93 -3.98 15.27 -1.04
N LYS A 94 -4.71 15.39 -2.15
CA LYS A 94 -5.27 14.23 -2.83
C LYS A 94 -4.15 13.38 -3.45
N LEU A 95 -4.30 12.07 -3.37
CA LEU A 95 -3.44 11.15 -4.12
C LEU A 95 -3.58 11.42 -5.63
N LYS A 96 -2.47 11.30 -6.33
CA LYS A 96 -2.42 11.49 -7.80
C LYS A 96 -2.80 10.18 -8.49
N SER A 97 -3.51 10.27 -9.60
CA SER A 97 -3.81 9.11 -10.45
C SER A 97 -2.55 8.50 -11.04
N ARG A 98 -2.57 7.19 -11.31
CA ARG A 98 -1.50 6.45 -11.99
C ARG A 98 -0.13 6.60 -11.33
N THR A 99 -0.13 6.70 -9.99
CA THR A 99 1.08 6.99 -9.22
C THR A 99 1.37 5.86 -8.26
N ARG A 100 2.62 5.43 -8.23
CA ARG A 100 3.12 4.50 -7.23
C ARG A 100 3.46 5.27 -5.97
N TYR A 101 2.96 4.76 -4.85
CA TYR A 101 3.26 5.23 -3.50
C TYR A 101 3.92 4.13 -2.70
N TYR A 102 4.80 4.53 -1.82
CA TYR A 102 5.42 3.70 -0.79
C TYR A 102 4.88 4.12 0.56
N TRP A 103 4.75 3.17 1.46
CA TRP A 103 4.22 3.46 2.78
C TRP A 103 4.88 2.62 3.86
N GLN A 104 4.89 3.16 5.06
CA GLN A 104 5.50 2.57 6.24
C GLN A 104 4.70 2.97 7.47
N VAL A 105 4.67 2.09 8.47
CA VAL A 105 4.06 2.35 9.77
C VAL A 105 5.14 2.34 10.83
N ILE A 106 5.03 3.27 11.75
CA ILE A 106 5.76 3.26 13.02
C ILE A 106 4.72 3.09 14.11
N ALA A 107 4.88 2.08 14.95
CA ALA A 107 3.97 1.77 16.05
C ALA A 107 4.69 1.80 17.39
N TRP A 108 3.96 2.15 18.43
CA TRP A 108 4.44 2.20 19.81
C TRP A 108 3.50 1.43 20.74
N ASP A 109 4.06 0.85 21.77
CA ASP A 109 3.34 0.29 22.92
C ASP A 109 2.92 1.40 23.91
N LYS A 110 2.19 1.01 24.96
CA LYS A 110 1.71 1.93 26.00
C LYS A 110 2.84 2.63 26.78
N THR A 111 3.98 1.97 26.92
CA THR A 111 5.13 2.54 27.62
C THR A 111 5.90 3.51 26.74
N LYS A 112 5.74 3.43 25.44
CA LYS A 112 6.50 4.13 24.40
C LYS A 112 8.00 3.81 24.41
N GLU A 113 8.38 2.79 25.16
CA GLU A 113 9.74 2.28 25.19
C GLU A 113 10.03 1.38 23.98
N HIS A 114 8.99 0.69 23.48
CA HIS A 114 9.11 -0.14 22.30
C HIS A 114 8.53 0.57 21.09
N LYS A 115 9.41 0.84 20.13
CA LYS A 115 9.10 1.41 18.82
C LYS A 115 9.36 0.36 17.76
N ILE A 116 8.34 0.03 16.99
CA ILE A 116 8.44 -0.92 15.88
C ILE A 116 8.25 -0.17 14.59
N ILE A 117 9.14 -0.40 13.62
CA ILE A 117 9.11 0.20 12.29
C ILE A 117 8.83 -0.92 11.29
N SER A 118 7.78 -0.79 10.51
CA SER A 118 7.44 -1.78 9.50
C SER A 118 8.46 -1.81 8.36
N PRO A 119 8.53 -2.89 7.58
CA PRO A 119 9.07 -2.84 6.23
C PRO A 119 8.37 -1.76 5.40
N ILE A 120 8.99 -1.33 4.30
CA ILE A 120 8.33 -0.46 3.33
C ILE A 120 7.51 -1.32 2.38
N SER A 121 6.24 -0.99 2.22
CA SER A 121 5.33 -1.59 1.26
C SER A 121 4.92 -0.56 0.20
N SER A 122 4.20 -0.98 -0.84
CA SER A 122 3.79 -0.07 -1.90
C SER A 122 2.36 -0.32 -2.36
N PHE A 123 1.78 0.68 -2.99
CA PHE A 123 0.55 0.56 -3.78
C PHE A 123 0.61 1.50 -4.99
N GLU A 124 -0.22 1.25 -5.99
CA GLU A 124 -0.33 2.10 -7.17
C GLU A 124 -1.78 2.50 -7.37
N THR A 125 -2.01 3.79 -7.55
CA THR A 125 -3.36 4.31 -7.80
C THR A 125 -3.80 4.06 -9.24
N ALA A 126 -5.09 3.86 -9.42
CA ALA A 126 -5.75 3.85 -10.72
C ALA A 126 -6.01 5.27 -11.23
N GLN A 127 -6.98 5.40 -12.10
CA GLN A 127 -7.58 6.68 -12.51
C GLN A 127 -8.53 7.14 -11.40
N LEU A 128 -8.13 8.13 -10.61
CA LEU A 128 -8.91 8.62 -9.47
C LEU A 128 -9.98 9.62 -9.86
N ASN A 129 -9.87 10.24 -11.05
CA ASN A 129 -10.82 11.22 -11.54
C ASN A 129 -11.35 10.80 -12.92
N GLN A 130 -12.59 11.17 -13.20
CA GLN A 130 -13.16 10.91 -14.52
C GLN A 130 -12.38 11.62 -15.64
N SER A 131 -11.84 12.79 -15.37
CA SER A 131 -11.01 13.56 -16.33
C SER A 131 -9.68 12.88 -16.68
N ASP A 132 -9.23 11.90 -15.90
CA ASP A 132 -7.99 11.17 -16.18
C ASP A 132 -8.17 10.14 -17.32
N TRP A 133 -9.43 9.80 -17.65
CA TRP A 133 -9.77 8.90 -18.74
C TRP A 133 -9.74 9.66 -20.06
N THR A 134 -8.80 9.31 -20.93
CA THR A 134 -8.64 9.92 -22.26
C THR A 134 -9.23 9.07 -23.38
N GLY A 135 -9.61 7.84 -23.08
CA GLY A 135 -10.28 6.94 -24.02
C GLY A 135 -11.77 7.20 -24.12
N GLY A 136 -12.35 6.88 -25.28
CA GLY A 136 -13.79 6.83 -25.47
C GLY A 136 -14.34 5.43 -25.25
N TRP A 137 -15.65 5.34 -25.00
CA TRP A 137 -16.35 4.07 -25.03
C TRP A 137 -16.31 3.48 -26.43
N ILE A 138 -15.99 2.19 -26.50
CA ILE A 138 -15.96 1.44 -27.75
C ILE A 138 -16.97 0.30 -27.68
N THR A 139 -17.60 0.01 -28.80
CA THR A 139 -18.53 -1.10 -28.98
C THR A 139 -18.33 -1.67 -30.39
N ASP A 140 -18.91 -2.79 -30.67
CA ASP A 140 -19.05 -3.30 -32.02
C ASP A 140 -20.21 -2.61 -32.77
N ASN A 141 -20.33 -2.90 -34.06
CA ASN A 141 -21.38 -2.32 -34.93
C ASN A 141 -22.60 -3.24 -35.06
N HIS A 142 -22.76 -4.22 -34.17
CA HIS A 142 -23.89 -5.13 -34.20
C HIS A 142 -25.15 -4.48 -33.62
N ASP A 143 -26.31 -4.97 -34.06
CA ASP A 143 -27.60 -4.56 -33.52
C ASP A 143 -27.75 -4.98 -32.04
N LYS A 144 -28.68 -4.35 -31.34
CA LYS A 144 -28.93 -4.59 -29.91
C LYS A 144 -29.34 -6.04 -29.60
N ASP A 145 -29.84 -6.74 -30.55
CA ASP A 145 -30.30 -8.14 -30.44
C ASP A 145 -29.15 -9.16 -30.61
N TYR A 146 -27.95 -8.67 -30.98
CA TYR A 146 -26.78 -9.53 -31.08
C TYR A 146 -26.27 -9.90 -29.70
N THR A 147 -26.38 -11.17 -29.32
CA THR A 147 -26.09 -11.66 -27.98
C THR A 147 -24.64 -12.07 -27.69
N PRO A 148 -23.79 -12.42 -28.69
CA PRO A 148 -22.39 -12.71 -28.42
C PRO A 148 -21.61 -11.48 -27.89
N ALA A 149 -20.74 -11.70 -26.92
CA ALA A 149 -19.88 -10.64 -26.42
C ALA A 149 -18.89 -10.17 -27.51
N PRO A 150 -18.71 -8.85 -27.72
CA PRO A 150 -17.81 -8.34 -28.74
C PRO A 150 -16.35 -8.65 -28.39
N MET A 151 -15.58 -9.04 -29.42
CA MET A 151 -14.15 -9.20 -29.34
C MET A 151 -13.45 -8.01 -29.98
N LEU A 152 -12.86 -7.16 -29.17
CA LEU A 152 -12.17 -5.96 -29.62
C LEU A 152 -10.66 -6.21 -29.60
N ARG A 153 -9.98 -5.87 -30.69
CA ARG A 153 -8.54 -6.01 -30.82
C ARG A 153 -7.88 -4.73 -31.31
N LYS A 154 -6.79 -4.35 -30.68
CA LYS A 154 -5.91 -3.28 -31.16
C LYS A 154 -4.47 -3.76 -31.14
N SER A 155 -3.76 -3.58 -32.24
CA SER A 155 -2.31 -3.81 -32.34
C SER A 155 -1.60 -2.46 -32.19
N PHE A 156 -0.46 -2.46 -31.56
CA PHE A 156 0.42 -1.31 -31.43
C PHE A 156 1.88 -1.77 -31.49
N ILE A 157 2.75 -0.87 -31.84
CA ILE A 157 4.20 -1.12 -31.85
C ILE A 157 4.72 -0.62 -30.50
N ALA A 158 5.31 -1.53 -29.72
CA ALA A 158 6.04 -1.16 -28.52
C ALA A 158 7.36 -0.50 -28.91
N GLN A 159 7.74 0.56 -28.18
CA GLN A 159 9.06 1.15 -28.31
C GLN A 159 10.09 0.27 -27.62
N ASP A 160 11.34 0.36 -28.06
CA ASP A 160 12.44 -0.35 -27.39
C ASP A 160 12.64 0.23 -25.97
N ASP A 161 13.21 -0.59 -25.08
CA ASP A 161 13.53 -0.22 -23.69
C ASP A 161 12.33 0.06 -22.77
N ILE A 162 11.19 -0.57 -22.99
CA ILE A 162 10.05 -0.48 -22.07
C ILE A 162 10.40 -1.18 -20.75
N GLN A 163 10.57 -0.41 -19.70
CA GLN A 163 10.78 -0.94 -18.33
C GLN A 163 9.46 -1.26 -17.63
N GLN A 164 8.39 -0.55 -17.97
CA GLN A 164 7.08 -0.75 -17.35
C GLN A 164 5.96 -0.27 -18.28
N ALA A 165 4.89 -1.05 -18.35
CA ALA A 165 3.66 -0.67 -19.05
C ALA A 165 2.44 -0.87 -18.13
N ARG A 166 1.42 -0.03 -18.28
CA ARG A 166 0.14 -0.14 -17.59
C ARG A 166 -1.00 0.04 -18.58
N LEU A 167 -1.96 -0.86 -18.52
CA LEU A 167 -3.20 -0.75 -19.26
C LEU A 167 -4.33 -0.41 -18.30
N TYR A 168 -5.06 0.67 -18.56
CA TYR A 168 -6.23 1.06 -17.79
C TYR A 168 -7.48 0.77 -18.64
N VAL A 169 -8.33 -0.10 -18.15
CA VAL A 169 -9.55 -0.56 -18.82
C VAL A 169 -10.72 -0.41 -17.88
N SER A 170 -11.83 0.06 -18.40
CA SER A 170 -13.12 0.02 -17.73
C SER A 170 -14.17 -0.57 -18.67
N ALA A 171 -15.10 -1.33 -18.14
CA ALA A 171 -16.22 -1.90 -18.89
C ALA A 171 -17.52 -1.67 -18.13
N ALA A 172 -18.60 -1.48 -18.88
CA ALA A 172 -19.95 -1.35 -18.32
C ALA A 172 -20.50 -2.67 -17.75
N ALA A 173 -19.81 -3.79 -18.04
CA ALA A 173 -20.11 -5.13 -17.59
C ALA A 173 -18.81 -5.93 -17.42
N TYR A 174 -18.88 -7.24 -17.45
CA TYR A 174 -17.73 -8.12 -17.37
C TYR A 174 -16.83 -8.02 -18.61
N TYR A 175 -15.52 -8.02 -18.41
CA TYR A 175 -14.52 -8.14 -19.46
C TYR A 175 -13.44 -9.16 -19.10
N LYS A 176 -12.79 -9.71 -20.13
CA LYS A 176 -11.61 -10.58 -19.98
C LYS A 176 -10.52 -10.08 -20.94
N MET A 177 -9.32 -9.93 -20.41
CA MET A 177 -8.11 -9.61 -21.18
C MET A 177 -7.21 -10.83 -21.30
#